data_0a5098b45a885491e2978bf3ef522990
#
_entry.id   0a5098b45a885491e2978bf3ef522990
#
_cell.length_a   1.000
_cell.length_b   1.000
_cell.length_c   1.000
_cell.angle_alpha   90.00
_cell.angle_beta   90.00
_cell.angle_gamma   90.00
#
_symmetry.space_group_name_H-M   'P 1'
#
loop_
_entity.id
_entity.type
_entity.pdbx_description
1 polymer ?
#
loop_
_entity_poly.entity_id
_entity_poly.type
_entity_poly.pdbx_seq_one_letter_code
_entity_poly.pdbx_strand_id
1 'polypeptide(L)'
;MFLDDLVANLNRTIFNYPEVLQYLQGRGITEDDVKKYSLGYGRIISVPDDKSEERQRFMKESWKGHKFEDKVVFPIRDALGQVMGLIGRSVSVKGFKIFATQEAKFHGMFVGLHEALPHIYRENLAFIVEGPFDWGTLFKVLPNTVSVLTADFNEQQHYLLRMYCDRIVTVFDSDEAGRRAAQAAEEKFGTMTLDLGYKDPNDCWKTLKTEFKSYVSRKLRDVPIF
;
A
#
# COMPACT_ATOMS: atom_id res chain seq x y z
N MET A 1 -2.60 19.09 -5.06
CA MET A 1 -3.26 20.21 -4.33
C MET A 1 -4.63 19.80 -3.83
N PHE A 2 -5.64 19.54 -4.67
CA PHE A 2 -6.95 19.07 -4.15
C PHE A 2 -6.85 17.74 -3.38
N LEU A 3 -6.16 16.73 -3.94
CA LEU A 3 -5.97 15.46 -3.26
C LEU A 3 -5.11 15.57 -2.00
N ASP A 4 -4.13 16.46 -1.95
CA ASP A 4 -3.33 16.71 -0.74
C ASP A 4 -4.19 17.29 0.39
N ASP A 5 -5.07 18.26 0.07
CA ASP A 5 -6.00 18.84 1.03
C ASP A 5 -7.01 17.79 1.53
N LEU A 6 -7.51 16.95 0.64
CA LEU A 6 -8.39 15.85 1.00
C LEU A 6 -7.70 14.84 1.92
N VAL A 7 -6.46 14.46 1.58
CA VAL A 7 -5.65 13.55 2.41
C VAL A 7 -5.39 14.16 3.78
N ALA A 8 -5.01 15.43 3.85
CA ALA A 8 -4.79 16.13 5.11
C ALA A 8 -6.07 16.18 5.98
N ASN A 9 -7.23 16.42 5.36
CA ASN A 9 -8.50 16.37 6.06
C ASN A 9 -8.82 14.97 6.61
N LEU A 10 -8.69 13.94 5.80
CA LEU A 10 -8.94 12.56 6.20
C LEU A 10 -7.96 12.09 7.28
N ASN A 11 -6.69 12.51 7.21
CA ASN A 11 -5.69 12.22 8.23
C ASN A 11 -6.02 12.88 9.58
N ARG A 12 -6.52 14.10 9.58
CA ARG A 12 -7.01 14.75 10.83
C ARG A 12 -8.25 14.04 11.37
N THR A 13 -9.15 13.63 10.49
CA THR A 13 -10.43 13.02 10.87
C THR A 13 -10.25 11.64 11.51
N ILE A 14 -9.29 10.85 11.09
CA ILE A 14 -9.06 9.48 11.60
C ILE A 14 -8.87 9.43 13.12
N PHE A 15 -8.30 10.46 13.74
CA PHE A 15 -8.07 10.55 15.18
C PHE A 15 -9.36 10.74 16.00
N ASN A 16 -10.49 11.01 15.34
CA ASN A 16 -11.81 11.04 15.96
C ASN A 16 -12.45 9.63 16.07
N TYR A 17 -11.76 8.59 15.58
CA TYR A 17 -12.26 7.22 15.52
C TYR A 17 -11.31 6.24 16.23
N PRO A 18 -11.32 6.18 17.57
CA PRO A 18 -10.42 5.31 18.36
C PRO A 18 -10.52 3.83 17.95
N GLU A 19 -11.71 3.37 17.56
CA GLU A 19 -11.94 2.00 17.11
C GLU A 19 -11.18 1.67 15.81
N VAL A 20 -10.99 2.67 14.93
CA VAL A 20 -10.20 2.52 13.70
C VAL A 20 -8.70 2.50 14.02
N LEU A 21 -8.25 3.36 14.93
CA LEU A 21 -6.86 3.35 15.40
C LEU A 21 -6.52 2.02 16.08
N GLN A 22 -7.42 1.48 16.91
CA GLN A 22 -7.25 0.16 17.52
C GLN A 22 -7.20 -0.96 16.46
N TYR A 23 -8.06 -0.90 15.44
CA TYR A 23 -8.03 -1.82 14.31
C TYR A 23 -6.68 -1.78 13.58
N LEU A 24 -6.15 -0.58 13.31
CA LEU A 24 -4.84 -0.39 12.68
C LEU A 24 -3.71 -0.91 13.56
N GLN A 25 -3.75 -0.63 14.86
CA GLN A 25 -2.79 -1.16 15.82
C GLN A 25 -2.80 -2.69 15.86
N GLY A 26 -3.98 -3.31 15.79
CA GLY A 26 -4.15 -4.75 15.63
C GLY A 26 -3.52 -5.32 14.34
N ARG A 27 -3.26 -4.47 13.35
CA ARG A 27 -2.56 -4.78 12.11
C ARG A 27 -1.09 -4.33 12.09
N GLY A 28 -0.57 -3.86 13.22
CA GLY A 28 0.82 -3.40 13.32
C GLY A 28 1.07 -1.98 12.83
N ILE A 29 0.03 -1.20 12.54
CA ILE A 29 0.12 0.20 12.12
C ILE A 29 -0.17 1.08 13.33
N THR A 30 0.82 1.81 13.80
CA THR A 30 0.72 2.68 14.98
C THR A 30 0.13 4.05 14.60
N GLU A 31 -0.24 4.85 15.60
CA GLU A 31 -0.66 6.24 15.37
C GLU A 31 0.45 7.09 14.73
N ASP A 32 1.72 6.82 15.06
CA ASP A 32 2.84 7.51 14.43
C ASP A 32 2.97 7.13 12.95
N ASP A 33 2.69 5.88 12.58
CA ASP A 33 2.59 5.46 11.19
C ASP A 33 1.43 6.15 10.47
N VAL A 34 0.27 6.27 11.14
CA VAL A 34 -0.90 6.99 10.60
C VAL A 34 -0.54 8.44 10.27
N LYS A 35 0.17 9.13 11.15
CA LYS A 35 0.65 10.50 10.92
C LYS A 35 1.69 10.53 9.80
N LYS A 36 2.71 9.68 9.91
CA LYS A 36 3.86 9.65 9.00
C LYS A 36 3.45 9.38 7.55
N TYR A 37 2.54 8.44 7.33
CA TYR A 37 2.09 8.05 5.98
C TYR A 37 0.80 8.75 5.56
N SER A 38 0.29 9.68 6.36
CA SER A 38 -0.94 10.44 6.12
C SER A 38 -2.15 9.52 5.85
N LEU A 39 -2.27 8.42 6.61
CA LEU A 39 -3.43 7.55 6.49
C LEU A 39 -4.69 8.27 6.95
N GLY A 40 -5.78 8.09 6.23
CA GLY A 40 -7.03 8.78 6.49
C GLY A 40 -8.19 7.85 6.80
N TYR A 41 -9.24 8.41 7.38
CA TYR A 41 -10.53 7.74 7.57
C TYR A 41 -11.63 8.76 7.80
N GLY A 42 -12.86 8.42 7.38
CA GLY A 42 -14.07 9.15 7.70
C GLY A 42 -15.31 8.31 7.41
N ARG A 43 -16.32 8.40 8.28
CA ARG A 43 -17.65 7.83 8.01
C ARG A 43 -18.40 8.66 6.99
N ILE A 44 -18.14 9.97 6.99
CA ILE A 44 -18.63 10.92 6.00
C ILE A 44 -17.39 11.64 5.47
N ILE A 45 -17.23 11.66 4.16
CA ILE A 45 -16.09 12.32 3.52
C ILE A 45 -16.44 13.76 3.18
N SER A 46 -15.83 14.69 3.94
CA SER A 46 -15.91 16.10 3.60
C SER A 46 -14.92 16.41 2.47
N VAL A 47 -15.44 16.61 1.28
CA VAL A 47 -14.64 16.92 0.09
C VAL A 47 -14.38 18.43 0.05
N PRO A 48 -13.11 18.88 0.01
CA PRO A 48 -12.79 20.30 -0.08
C PRO A 48 -13.48 20.98 -1.27
N ASP A 49 -13.93 22.21 -1.08
CA ASP A 49 -14.54 22.99 -2.16
C ASP A 49 -13.44 23.63 -3.01
N ASP A 50 -13.30 23.13 -4.23
CA ASP A 50 -12.28 23.53 -5.19
C ASP A 50 -12.92 23.41 -6.60
N LYS A 51 -12.56 24.30 -7.51
CA LYS A 51 -13.06 24.32 -8.90
C LYS A 51 -12.16 23.55 -9.86
N SER A 52 -11.11 22.89 -9.37
CA SER A 52 -10.14 22.15 -10.19
C SER A 52 -10.78 20.97 -10.96
N GLU A 53 -10.17 20.63 -12.07
CA GLU A 53 -10.53 19.42 -12.83
C GLU A 53 -10.28 18.17 -12.00
N GLU A 54 -9.24 18.17 -11.16
CA GLU A 54 -8.89 17.09 -10.25
C GLU A 54 -10.05 16.78 -9.28
N ARG A 55 -10.64 17.83 -8.67
CA ARG A 55 -11.84 17.67 -7.84
C ARG A 55 -13.04 17.13 -8.63
N GLN A 56 -13.30 17.69 -9.81
CA GLN A 56 -14.43 17.24 -10.63
C GLN A 56 -14.31 15.76 -10.97
N ARG A 57 -13.11 15.30 -11.34
CA ARG A 57 -12.81 13.90 -11.62
C ARG A 57 -13.03 13.04 -10.38
N PHE A 58 -12.44 13.43 -9.23
CA PHE A 58 -12.62 12.73 -7.97
C PHE A 58 -14.10 12.60 -7.59
N MET A 59 -14.87 13.68 -7.68
CA MET A 59 -16.30 13.68 -7.35
C MET A 59 -17.10 12.69 -8.20
N LYS A 60 -16.77 12.59 -9.49
CA LYS A 60 -17.38 11.63 -10.41
C LYS A 60 -17.00 10.19 -10.10
N GLU A 61 -15.71 9.91 -9.94
CA GLU A 61 -15.18 8.56 -9.71
C GLU A 61 -15.60 8.00 -8.35
N SER A 62 -15.55 8.83 -7.31
CA SER A 62 -15.78 8.42 -5.93
C SER A 62 -17.23 8.56 -5.47
N TRP A 63 -18.18 8.93 -6.36
CA TRP A 63 -19.53 9.29 -5.99
C TRP A 63 -19.56 10.33 -4.86
N LYS A 64 -18.94 11.48 -5.08
CA LYS A 64 -18.81 12.56 -4.10
C LYS A 64 -18.11 12.16 -2.80
N GLY A 65 -17.21 11.19 -2.88
CA GLY A 65 -16.48 10.69 -1.72
C GLY A 65 -17.06 9.43 -1.07
N HIS A 66 -18.32 9.07 -1.33
CA HIS A 66 -18.99 7.94 -0.67
C HIS A 66 -18.27 6.59 -0.81
N LYS A 67 -17.55 6.38 -1.92
CA LYS A 67 -16.76 5.13 -2.09
C LYS A 67 -15.61 4.99 -1.09
N PHE A 68 -15.20 6.08 -0.44
CA PHE A 68 -14.14 6.07 0.59
C PHE A 68 -14.69 6.05 2.02
N GLU A 69 -15.99 6.24 2.20
CA GLU A 69 -16.59 6.18 3.53
C GLU A 69 -16.38 4.81 4.18
N ASP A 70 -16.21 4.80 5.49
CA ASP A 70 -15.91 3.61 6.31
C ASP A 70 -14.68 2.81 5.83
N LYS A 71 -13.72 3.50 5.23
CA LYS A 71 -12.46 2.91 4.78
C LYS A 71 -11.25 3.63 5.36
N VAL A 72 -10.23 2.87 5.69
CA VAL A 72 -8.89 3.43 5.84
C VAL A 72 -8.38 3.80 4.47
N VAL A 73 -7.99 5.04 4.30
CA VAL A 73 -7.52 5.61 3.03
C VAL A 73 -6.00 5.74 3.08
N PHE A 74 -5.35 5.16 2.09
CA PHE A 74 -3.92 5.29 1.85
C PHE A 74 -3.71 6.22 0.66
N PRO A 75 -2.91 7.29 0.80
CA PRO A 75 -2.53 8.11 -0.33
C PRO A 75 -1.57 7.34 -1.25
N ILE A 76 -1.73 7.53 -2.54
CA ILE A 76 -0.82 7.01 -3.55
C ILE A 76 0.00 8.19 -4.05
N ARG A 77 1.30 8.15 -3.79
CA ARG A 77 2.24 9.23 -4.12
C ARG A 77 3.15 8.82 -5.26
N ASP A 78 3.48 9.78 -6.11
CA ASP A 78 4.55 9.62 -7.09
C ASP A 78 5.94 9.68 -6.41
N ALA A 79 7.00 9.58 -7.22
CA ALA A 79 8.38 9.66 -6.74
C ALA A 79 8.72 10.98 -6.02
N LEU A 80 8.04 12.07 -6.37
CA LEU A 80 8.23 13.41 -5.80
C LEU A 80 7.38 13.66 -4.54
N GLY A 81 6.51 12.70 -4.17
CA GLY A 81 5.63 12.79 -3.01
C GLY A 81 4.28 13.47 -3.28
N GLN A 82 3.99 13.82 -4.54
CA GLN A 82 2.69 14.37 -4.92
C GLN A 82 1.60 13.29 -4.85
N VAL A 83 0.45 13.61 -4.26
CA VAL A 83 -0.68 12.67 -4.20
C VAL A 83 -1.33 12.56 -5.59
N MET A 84 -1.23 11.38 -6.18
CA MET A 84 -1.76 11.06 -7.51
C MET A 84 -3.08 10.28 -7.45
N GLY A 85 -3.42 9.76 -6.28
CA GLY A 85 -4.63 8.99 -6.10
C GLY A 85 -4.79 8.48 -4.67
N LEU A 86 -5.86 7.76 -4.46
CA LEU A 86 -6.22 7.20 -3.16
C LEU A 86 -6.62 5.73 -3.32
N ILE A 87 -6.30 4.91 -2.34
CA ILE A 87 -6.89 3.59 -2.16
C ILE A 87 -7.54 3.48 -0.79
N GLY A 88 -8.80 3.05 -0.75
CA GLY A 88 -9.58 2.79 0.47
C GLY A 88 -9.70 1.31 0.76
N ARG A 89 -9.44 0.89 1.99
CA ARG A 89 -9.62 -0.48 2.49
C ARG A 89 -10.65 -0.49 3.61
N SER A 90 -11.71 -1.28 3.46
CA SER A 90 -12.76 -1.38 4.47
C SER A 90 -12.22 -1.93 5.79
N VAL A 91 -12.65 -1.34 6.89
CA VAL A 91 -12.42 -1.84 8.25
C VAL A 91 -13.55 -2.78 8.70
N SER A 92 -14.66 -2.83 7.97
CA SER A 92 -15.82 -3.70 8.23
C SER A 92 -16.09 -4.61 7.03
N VAL A 93 -16.89 -5.66 7.26
CA VAL A 93 -17.26 -6.63 6.22
C VAL A 93 -18.37 -6.08 5.29
N LYS A 94 -18.99 -4.93 5.61
CA LYS A 94 -20.11 -4.32 4.86
C LYS A 94 -19.59 -3.39 3.76
N GLY A 95 -20.18 -3.51 2.56
CA GLY A 95 -19.93 -2.63 1.41
C GLY A 95 -18.71 -3.01 0.55
N PHE A 96 -18.27 -2.07 -0.29
CA PHE A 96 -17.09 -2.26 -1.14
C PHE A 96 -15.83 -2.40 -0.29
N LYS A 97 -15.20 -3.58 -0.35
CA LYS A 97 -14.00 -3.87 0.46
C LYS A 97 -12.80 -3.02 0.08
N ILE A 98 -12.68 -2.67 -1.20
CA ILE A 98 -11.56 -1.91 -1.77
C ILE A 98 -12.09 -0.93 -2.80
N PHE A 99 -11.57 0.30 -2.77
CA PHE A 99 -11.73 1.25 -3.85
C PHE A 99 -10.41 1.99 -4.09
N ALA A 100 -10.02 2.16 -5.35
CA ALA A 100 -8.90 3.00 -5.75
C ALA A 100 -9.33 3.95 -6.86
N THR A 101 -8.79 5.17 -6.90
CA THR A 101 -9.04 6.11 -8.00
C THR A 101 -8.53 5.53 -9.31
N GLN A 102 -9.22 5.83 -10.41
CA GLN A 102 -8.87 5.28 -11.72
C GLN A 102 -7.49 5.76 -12.18
N GLU A 103 -7.17 7.03 -11.92
CA GLU A 103 -5.89 7.62 -12.32
C GLU A 103 -4.70 6.83 -11.77
N ALA A 104 -4.73 6.53 -10.48
CA ALA A 104 -3.68 5.73 -9.85
C ALA A 104 -3.54 4.31 -10.45
N LYS A 105 -4.66 3.71 -10.88
CA LYS A 105 -4.66 2.40 -11.54
C LYS A 105 -4.04 2.46 -12.94
N PHE A 106 -4.38 3.51 -13.72
CA PHE A 106 -3.90 3.63 -15.09
C PHE A 106 -2.40 3.92 -15.19
N HIS A 107 -1.83 4.59 -14.19
CA HIS A 107 -0.41 4.95 -14.21
C HIS A 107 0.51 3.89 -13.59
N GLY A 108 -0.01 2.71 -13.27
CA GLY A 108 0.80 1.61 -12.73
C GLY A 108 1.51 1.92 -11.42
N MET A 109 0.91 2.78 -10.59
CA MET A 109 1.52 3.27 -9.35
C MET A 109 1.47 2.28 -8.21
N PHE A 110 2.15 2.64 -7.11
CA PHE A 110 2.21 1.85 -5.88
C PHE A 110 1.78 2.66 -4.66
N VAL A 111 1.26 2.00 -3.65
CA VAL A 111 1.26 2.55 -2.29
C VAL A 111 2.67 2.47 -1.73
N GLY A 112 3.13 3.56 -1.12
CA GLY A 112 4.43 3.61 -0.45
C GLY A 112 5.64 3.82 -1.35
N LEU A 113 5.46 4.16 -2.64
CA LEU A 113 6.59 4.38 -3.55
C LEU A 113 7.49 5.51 -3.07
N HIS A 114 6.93 6.67 -2.77
CA HIS A 114 7.69 7.83 -2.30
C HIS A 114 8.52 7.50 -1.05
N GLU A 115 7.89 6.83 -0.10
CA GLU A 115 8.50 6.43 1.17
C GLU A 115 9.62 5.39 0.98
N ALA A 116 9.44 4.47 0.02
CA ALA A 116 10.38 3.38 -0.24
C ALA A 116 11.57 3.79 -1.11
N LEU A 117 11.42 4.78 -1.99
CA LEU A 117 12.42 5.13 -3.01
C LEU A 117 13.84 5.34 -2.48
N PRO A 118 14.10 6.07 -1.37
CA PRO A 118 15.46 6.24 -0.86
C PRO A 118 16.13 4.91 -0.48
N HIS A 119 15.32 3.96 -0.03
CA HIS A 119 15.76 2.62 0.37
C HIS A 119 15.93 1.70 -0.85
N ILE A 120 14.98 1.76 -1.79
CA ILE A 120 15.05 1.01 -3.06
C ILE A 120 16.32 1.38 -3.81
N TYR A 121 16.60 2.66 -3.97
CA TYR A 121 17.79 3.15 -4.67
C TYR A 121 19.09 2.73 -3.96
N ARG A 122 19.14 2.90 -2.63
CA ARG A 122 20.34 2.56 -1.84
C ARG A 122 20.67 1.06 -1.90
N GLU A 123 19.63 0.21 -1.85
CA GLU A 123 19.81 -1.24 -1.77
C GLU A 123 19.74 -1.91 -3.15
N ASN A 124 19.43 -1.13 -4.19
CA ASN A 124 19.19 -1.63 -5.55
C ASN A 124 18.20 -2.82 -5.57
N LEU A 125 17.17 -2.73 -4.75
CA LEU A 125 16.22 -3.81 -4.46
C LEU A 125 14.86 -3.25 -4.04
N ALA A 126 13.78 -3.79 -4.59
CA ALA A 126 12.41 -3.52 -4.16
C ALA A 126 11.70 -4.80 -3.71
N PHE A 127 10.91 -4.71 -2.63
CA PHE A 127 9.94 -5.73 -2.25
C PHE A 127 8.54 -5.29 -2.67
N ILE A 128 7.73 -6.23 -3.17
CA ILE A 128 6.35 -5.95 -3.60
C ILE A 128 5.40 -6.82 -2.81
N VAL A 129 4.38 -6.19 -2.21
CA VAL A 129 3.25 -6.86 -1.55
C VAL A 129 1.94 -6.55 -2.26
N GLU A 130 0.89 -7.36 -2.02
CA GLU A 130 -0.41 -7.18 -2.67
C GLU A 130 -1.21 -6.02 -2.05
N GLY A 131 -1.24 -5.93 -0.74
CA GLY A 131 -2.14 -5.05 -0.03
C GLY A 131 -1.46 -3.90 0.72
N PRO A 132 -2.15 -2.75 0.87
CA PRO A 132 -1.59 -1.61 1.60
C PRO A 132 -1.41 -1.87 3.10
N PHE A 133 -2.15 -2.81 3.70
CA PHE A 133 -1.92 -3.23 5.09
C PHE A 133 -0.65 -4.08 5.21
N ASP A 134 -0.34 -4.91 4.21
CA ASP A 134 0.88 -5.70 4.15
C ASP A 134 2.09 -4.80 3.98
N TRP A 135 1.95 -3.77 3.12
CA TRP A 135 2.93 -2.70 3.00
C TRP A 135 3.21 -2.02 4.36
N GLY A 136 2.17 -1.52 5.05
CA GLY A 136 2.32 -0.82 6.32
C GLY A 136 2.98 -1.68 7.42
N THR A 137 2.87 -3.00 7.31
CA THR A 137 3.50 -3.95 8.22
C THR A 137 4.93 -4.27 7.81
N LEU A 138 5.15 -4.68 6.56
CA LEU A 138 6.44 -5.15 6.08
C LEU A 138 7.45 -4.00 5.92
N PHE A 139 7.01 -2.82 5.54
CA PHE A 139 7.83 -1.61 5.39
C PHE A 139 8.65 -1.27 6.65
N LYS A 140 8.16 -1.61 7.83
CA LYS A 140 8.89 -1.38 9.10
C LYS A 140 10.16 -2.22 9.22
N VAL A 141 10.22 -3.34 8.52
CA VAL A 141 11.35 -4.27 8.54
C VAL A 141 12.15 -4.16 7.25
N LEU A 142 11.46 -4.00 6.15
CA LEU A 142 11.99 -3.86 4.80
C LEU A 142 11.50 -2.52 4.21
N PRO A 143 12.20 -1.42 4.49
CA PRO A 143 11.72 -0.08 4.12
C PRO A 143 11.78 0.21 2.61
N ASN A 144 12.26 -0.71 1.81
CA ASN A 144 12.20 -0.74 0.35
C ASN A 144 10.99 -1.54 -0.18
N THR A 145 9.91 -1.62 0.60
CA THR A 145 8.65 -2.30 0.24
C THR A 145 7.64 -1.32 -0.38
N VAL A 146 6.96 -1.76 -1.42
CA VAL A 146 5.82 -1.08 -2.06
C VAL A 146 4.64 -2.05 -2.20
N SER A 147 3.40 -1.52 -2.30
CA SER A 147 2.22 -2.36 -2.56
C SER A 147 1.63 -2.06 -3.93
N VAL A 148 1.28 -3.11 -4.67
CA VAL A 148 0.50 -3.00 -5.91
C VAL A 148 -0.94 -2.53 -5.61
N LEU A 149 -1.61 -1.98 -6.61
CA LEU A 149 -2.99 -1.48 -6.51
C LEU A 149 -4.00 -2.49 -7.08
N THR A 150 -3.49 -3.48 -7.78
CA THR A 150 -4.25 -4.52 -8.48
C THR A 150 -3.75 -5.89 -8.03
N ALA A 151 -4.50 -6.93 -8.35
CA ALA A 151 -4.09 -8.30 -8.01
C ALA A 151 -2.79 -8.73 -8.70
N ASP A 152 -2.46 -8.11 -9.85
CA ASP A 152 -1.31 -8.49 -10.66
C ASP A 152 -0.26 -7.37 -10.70
N PHE A 153 1.00 -7.75 -10.60
CA PHE A 153 2.14 -6.89 -10.90
C PHE A 153 2.27 -6.76 -12.42
N ASN A 154 2.07 -5.55 -12.95
CA ASN A 154 1.97 -5.31 -14.38
C ASN A 154 3.24 -4.69 -15.00
N GLU A 155 3.27 -4.61 -16.34
CA GLU A 155 4.43 -4.07 -17.08
C GLU A 155 4.76 -2.62 -16.72
N GLN A 156 3.75 -1.78 -16.51
CA GLN A 156 3.97 -0.37 -16.15
C GLN A 156 4.62 -0.26 -14.78
N GLN A 157 4.16 -1.06 -13.82
CA GLN A 157 4.75 -1.15 -12.48
C GLN A 157 6.18 -1.70 -12.52
N HIS A 158 6.41 -2.75 -13.31
CA HIS A 158 7.75 -3.28 -13.52
C HIS A 158 8.68 -2.22 -14.10
N TYR A 159 8.27 -1.56 -15.19
CA TYR A 159 9.05 -0.50 -15.82
C TYR A 159 9.38 0.64 -14.84
N LEU A 160 8.38 1.07 -14.05
CA LEU A 160 8.58 2.12 -13.04
C LEU A 160 9.63 1.72 -12.00
N LEU A 161 9.58 0.51 -11.44
CA LEU A 161 10.58 0.06 -10.45
C LEU A 161 11.96 -0.12 -11.07
N ARG A 162 12.03 -0.61 -12.33
CA ARG A 162 13.30 -0.80 -13.04
C ARG A 162 14.08 0.49 -13.30
N MET A 163 13.43 1.65 -13.20
CA MET A 163 14.13 2.94 -13.23
C MET A 163 14.95 3.18 -11.94
N TYR A 164 14.67 2.47 -10.86
CA TYR A 164 15.25 2.71 -9.53
C TYR A 164 16.04 1.53 -8.97
N CYS A 165 15.79 0.31 -9.43
CA CYS A 165 16.50 -0.89 -8.96
C CYS A 165 16.55 -2.00 -10.01
N ASP A 166 17.54 -2.89 -9.84
CA ASP A 166 17.74 -4.07 -10.69
C ASP A 166 17.07 -5.32 -10.14
N ARG A 167 16.77 -5.37 -8.85
CA ARG A 167 16.25 -6.56 -8.18
C ARG A 167 14.86 -6.28 -7.60
N ILE A 168 13.95 -7.19 -7.86
CA ILE A 168 12.58 -7.11 -7.39
C ILE A 168 12.20 -8.45 -6.78
N VAL A 169 11.65 -8.42 -5.57
CA VAL A 169 11.19 -9.58 -4.82
C VAL A 169 9.70 -9.43 -4.52
N THR A 170 8.91 -10.40 -4.92
CA THR A 170 7.49 -10.48 -4.56
C THR A 170 7.32 -11.13 -3.18
N VAL A 171 6.40 -10.59 -2.38
CA VAL A 171 6.00 -11.12 -1.07
C VAL A 171 4.48 -11.16 -1.08
N PHE A 172 3.94 -12.00 -1.96
CA PHE A 172 2.50 -12.11 -2.22
C PHE A 172 1.81 -13.08 -1.26
N ASP A 173 0.49 -13.06 -1.26
CA ASP A 173 -0.32 -13.93 -0.43
C ASP A 173 -0.02 -15.40 -0.73
N SER A 174 -0.04 -16.27 0.29
CA SER A 174 0.25 -17.69 0.12
C SER A 174 -0.93 -18.51 -0.43
N ASP A 175 -2.02 -17.86 -0.81
CA ASP A 175 -3.13 -18.53 -1.47
C ASP A 175 -2.81 -18.89 -2.94
N GLU A 176 -3.72 -19.58 -3.62
CA GLU A 176 -3.51 -20.01 -5.00
C GLU A 176 -3.37 -18.82 -5.96
N ALA A 177 -4.09 -17.71 -5.72
CA ALA A 177 -4.04 -16.52 -6.55
C ALA A 177 -2.69 -15.79 -6.40
N GLY A 178 -2.22 -15.59 -5.16
CA GLY A 178 -0.94 -14.96 -4.88
C GLY A 178 0.24 -15.79 -5.40
N ARG A 179 0.21 -17.12 -5.24
CA ARG A 179 1.25 -17.98 -5.82
C ARG A 179 1.30 -17.91 -7.35
N ARG A 180 0.13 -17.90 -8.02
CA ARG A 180 0.08 -17.72 -9.49
C ARG A 180 0.60 -16.35 -9.91
N ALA A 181 0.25 -15.29 -9.18
CA ALA A 181 0.73 -13.94 -9.47
C ALA A 181 2.26 -13.84 -9.28
N ALA A 182 2.82 -14.46 -8.23
CA ALA A 182 4.27 -14.49 -8.00
C ALA A 182 4.98 -15.26 -9.12
N GLN A 183 4.49 -16.43 -9.51
CA GLN A 183 5.05 -17.22 -10.60
C GLN A 183 5.00 -16.45 -11.94
N ALA A 184 3.86 -15.83 -12.25
CA ALA A 184 3.72 -15.02 -13.48
C ALA A 184 4.70 -13.83 -13.49
N ALA A 185 4.94 -13.19 -12.34
CA ALA A 185 5.92 -12.13 -12.22
C ALA A 185 7.36 -12.65 -12.41
N GLU A 186 7.69 -13.81 -11.86
CA GLU A 186 8.98 -14.46 -12.05
C GLU A 186 9.23 -14.81 -13.53
N GLU A 187 8.27 -15.49 -14.18
CA GLU A 187 8.37 -15.87 -15.58
C GLU A 187 8.47 -14.68 -16.53
N LYS A 188 7.71 -13.61 -16.26
CA LYS A 188 7.62 -12.46 -17.16
C LYS A 188 8.69 -11.41 -16.92
N PHE A 189 9.08 -11.19 -15.67
CA PHE A 189 9.90 -10.06 -15.26
C PHE A 189 11.21 -10.44 -14.57
N GLY A 190 11.42 -11.74 -14.31
CA GLY A 190 12.60 -12.22 -13.62
C GLY A 190 12.65 -11.82 -12.13
N THR A 191 11.48 -11.66 -11.50
CA THR A 191 11.40 -11.38 -10.06
C THR A 191 11.78 -12.61 -9.25
N MET A 192 12.16 -12.39 -8.00
CA MET A 192 12.32 -13.45 -7.00
C MET A 192 11.10 -13.47 -6.09
N THR A 193 10.92 -14.54 -5.32
CA THR A 193 9.81 -14.66 -4.36
C THR A 193 10.35 -14.89 -2.94
N LEU A 194 9.83 -14.13 -1.97
CA LEU A 194 10.02 -14.37 -0.54
C LEU A 194 8.72 -14.94 0.05
N ASP A 195 8.72 -16.23 0.38
CA ASP A 195 7.61 -16.87 1.09
C ASP A 195 7.83 -16.79 2.60
N LEU A 196 6.94 -16.06 3.27
CA LEU A 196 6.97 -15.95 4.73
C LEU A 196 6.36 -17.19 5.43
N GLY A 197 5.71 -18.10 4.72
CA GLY A 197 5.04 -19.27 5.32
C GLY A 197 3.78 -18.93 6.11
N TYR A 198 3.21 -17.76 5.91
CA TYR A 198 1.95 -17.26 6.46
C TYR A 198 1.05 -16.82 5.32
N LYS A 199 -0.24 -16.60 5.61
CA LYS A 199 -1.20 -16.18 4.59
C LYS A 199 -0.72 -14.94 3.84
N ASP A 200 -0.34 -13.91 4.57
CA ASP A 200 0.15 -12.63 4.08
C ASP A 200 1.12 -12.01 5.12
N PRO A 201 1.88 -10.96 4.77
CA PRO A 201 2.79 -10.28 5.71
C PRO A 201 2.10 -9.76 6.98
N ASN A 202 0.85 -9.29 6.88
CA ASN A 202 0.10 -8.80 8.02
C ASN A 202 -0.31 -9.94 8.97
N ASP A 203 -0.68 -11.10 8.43
CA ASP A 203 -0.98 -12.30 9.21
C ASP A 203 0.27 -12.84 9.92
N CYS A 204 1.40 -12.85 9.23
CA CYS A 204 2.71 -13.17 9.81
C CYS A 204 3.02 -12.26 11.01
N TRP A 205 2.85 -10.94 10.86
CA TRP A 205 3.05 -9.99 11.94
C TRP A 205 2.07 -10.20 13.11
N LYS A 206 0.78 -10.45 12.84
CA LYS A 206 -0.21 -10.71 13.89
C LYS A 206 0.16 -11.91 14.76
N THR A 207 0.74 -12.92 14.13
CA THR A 207 1.15 -14.16 14.81
C THR A 207 2.44 -13.95 15.60
N LEU A 208 3.45 -13.31 15.01
CA LEU A 208 4.80 -13.25 15.57
C LEU A 208 5.08 -12.00 16.43
N LYS A 209 4.34 -10.90 16.21
CA LYS A 209 4.50 -9.65 16.97
C LYS A 209 5.96 -9.18 17.05
N THR A 210 6.56 -9.26 18.24
CA THR A 210 7.94 -8.82 18.48
C THR A 210 8.99 -9.64 17.73
N GLU A 211 8.69 -10.89 17.38
CA GLU A 211 9.59 -11.78 16.65
C GLU A 211 9.55 -11.56 15.13
N PHE A 212 8.56 -10.82 14.64
CA PHE A 212 8.36 -10.61 13.19
C PHE A 212 9.62 -10.15 12.47
N LYS A 213 10.33 -9.16 13.02
CA LYS A 213 11.56 -8.61 12.42
C LYS A 213 12.64 -9.68 12.27
N SER A 214 12.92 -10.42 13.34
CA SER A 214 13.94 -11.48 13.33
C SER A 214 13.57 -12.63 12.38
N TYR A 215 12.27 -12.94 12.33
CA TYR A 215 11.75 -13.96 11.41
C TYR A 215 11.92 -13.57 9.94
N VAL A 216 11.50 -12.36 9.55
CA VAL A 216 11.66 -11.84 8.18
C VAL A 216 13.14 -11.80 7.79
N SER A 217 14.01 -11.32 8.69
CA SER A 217 15.46 -11.28 8.45
C SER A 217 16.09 -12.68 8.24
N ARG A 218 15.53 -13.71 8.89
CA ARG A 218 15.96 -15.10 8.67
C ARG A 218 15.49 -15.62 7.31
N LYS A 219 14.22 -15.38 6.96
CA LYS A 219 13.65 -15.80 5.68
C LYS A 219 14.32 -15.15 4.47
N LEU A 220 14.82 -13.94 4.60
CA LEU A 220 15.56 -13.24 3.56
C LEU A 220 16.85 -13.96 3.16
N ARG A 221 17.47 -14.74 4.05
CA ARG A 221 18.69 -15.50 3.73
C ARG A 221 18.43 -16.63 2.73
N ASP A 222 17.16 -17.07 2.63
CA ASP A 222 16.77 -18.13 1.73
C ASP A 222 16.48 -17.61 0.31
N VAL A 223 16.44 -16.28 0.11
CA VAL A 223 16.20 -15.66 -1.20
C VAL A 223 17.56 -15.35 -1.85
N PRO A 224 17.82 -15.78 -3.08
CA PRO A 224 19.10 -15.55 -3.78
C PRO A 224 19.22 -14.10 -4.25
N ILE A 225 19.25 -13.16 -3.30
CA ILE A 225 19.32 -11.72 -3.57
C ILE A 225 20.77 -11.25 -3.86
N PHE A 226 21.76 -12.08 -3.58
CA PHE A 226 23.19 -11.77 -3.67
C PHE A 226 23.90 -12.65 -4.69
#